data_ceb60778b11fbca947f86d475f0f88be
#
_entry.id   ceb60778b11fbca947f86d475f0f88be
#
_cell.length_a   1.000
_cell.length_b   1.000
_cell.length_c   1.000
_cell.angle_alpha   90.00
_cell.angle_beta   90.00
_cell.angle_gamma   90.00
#
_symmetry.space_group_name_H-M   'P 1'
#
loop_
_entity.id
_entity.type
_entity.pdbx_description
1 polymer ?
#
loop_
_entity_poly.entity_id
_entity_poly.type
_entity_poly.pdbx_seq_one_letter_code
_entity_poly.pdbx_strand_id
1 'polypeptide(L)'
;MQNLTSIHPSAKLDQNVHVDPFTTIHNNVEIGEGTWIGSNVTIMEGARIGKHCKIFPGAVISAIPQDLKFNGEESVVQIGDHTTIRECVTINRGTAAVGITKIGAHCLIMAYSHIAHDCTIGDYCIFSNNSTLAGHVTVGKKVILSGFTAVHQFCTLGEYAFVAGGSLVRKDVPPFIKVGREPISYAGVNSVGLSRNNFSDEQIKQIQTVYRTVFQSNLNTNQALSVLENEVEESEEKSKIVEFLKKSERGIVKGYS
;
A
#
# COMPACT_ATOMS: atom_id res chain seq x y z
N MET A 1 -0.09 -24.82 -32.92
CA MET A 1 0.16 -23.40 -32.58
C MET A 1 1.43 -23.36 -31.73
N GLN A 2 2.39 -22.52 -32.10
CA GLN A 2 3.57 -22.34 -31.23
C GLN A 2 3.11 -21.75 -29.90
N ASN A 3 3.64 -22.31 -28.78
CA ASN A 3 3.42 -21.72 -27.46
C ASN A 3 4.21 -20.41 -27.40
N LEU A 4 3.53 -19.28 -27.39
CA LEU A 4 4.14 -17.95 -27.42
C LEU A 4 4.46 -17.42 -26.02
N THR A 5 4.36 -18.25 -24.98
CA THR A 5 4.76 -17.93 -23.60
C THR A 5 6.15 -18.50 -23.30
N SER A 6 6.93 -17.80 -22.49
CA SER A 6 8.21 -18.27 -21.96
C SER A 6 8.07 -18.52 -20.47
N ILE A 7 7.86 -19.77 -20.09
CA ILE A 7 7.70 -20.18 -18.68
C ILE A 7 8.88 -21.05 -18.28
N HIS A 8 9.63 -20.63 -17.25
CA HIS A 8 10.76 -21.42 -16.76
C HIS A 8 10.28 -22.75 -16.17
N PRO A 9 10.95 -23.89 -16.43
CA PRO A 9 10.49 -25.20 -15.96
C PRO A 9 10.37 -25.38 -14.45
N SER A 10 11.07 -24.56 -13.65
CA SER A 10 10.99 -24.57 -12.18
C SER A 10 9.91 -23.63 -11.63
N ALA A 11 9.21 -22.87 -12.45
CA ALA A 11 8.07 -22.07 -12.01
C ALA A 11 6.91 -23.00 -11.60
N LYS A 12 6.29 -22.70 -10.47
CA LYS A 12 5.16 -23.47 -9.95
C LYS A 12 3.87 -22.70 -10.22
N LEU A 13 3.04 -23.26 -11.09
CA LEU A 13 1.72 -22.72 -11.39
C LEU A 13 0.67 -23.70 -10.88
N ASP A 14 -0.23 -23.24 -10.02
CA ASP A 14 -1.33 -24.03 -9.49
C ASP A 14 -2.40 -24.31 -10.57
N GLN A 15 -3.46 -25.02 -10.19
CA GLN A 15 -4.56 -25.36 -11.08
C GLN A 15 -5.26 -24.09 -11.60
N ASN A 16 -5.75 -24.15 -12.85
CA ASN A 16 -6.51 -23.09 -13.49
C ASN A 16 -5.79 -21.74 -13.62
N VAL A 17 -4.46 -21.70 -13.50
CA VAL A 17 -3.67 -20.52 -13.87
C VAL A 17 -3.71 -20.36 -15.37
N HIS A 18 -4.11 -19.18 -15.83
CA HIS A 18 -4.16 -18.83 -17.24
C HIS A 18 -3.08 -17.80 -17.58
N VAL A 19 -2.28 -18.09 -18.61
CA VAL A 19 -1.18 -17.21 -19.04
C VAL A 19 -1.37 -16.86 -20.51
N ASP A 20 -1.57 -15.60 -20.80
CA ASP A 20 -1.73 -15.10 -22.16
C ASP A 20 -0.38 -15.03 -22.93
N PRO A 21 -0.42 -14.99 -24.27
CA PRO A 21 0.77 -14.95 -25.12
C PRO A 21 1.74 -13.80 -24.81
N PHE A 22 3.02 -14.02 -25.16
CA PHE A 22 4.12 -13.06 -24.99
C PHE A 22 4.49 -12.72 -23.53
N THR A 23 4.03 -13.54 -22.59
CA THR A 23 4.37 -13.42 -21.17
C THR A 23 5.60 -14.23 -20.86
N THR A 24 6.47 -13.68 -20.00
CA THR A 24 7.68 -14.32 -19.49
C THR A 24 7.58 -14.56 -17.99
N ILE A 25 7.78 -15.82 -17.56
CA ILE A 25 7.80 -16.23 -16.14
C ILE A 25 9.15 -16.85 -15.86
N HIS A 26 9.91 -16.25 -14.93
CA HIS A 26 11.26 -16.69 -14.56
C HIS A 26 11.24 -17.89 -13.59
N ASN A 27 12.44 -18.37 -13.24
CA ASN A 27 12.65 -19.35 -12.18
C ASN A 27 12.18 -18.85 -10.82
N ASN A 28 12.01 -19.76 -9.85
CA ASN A 28 11.64 -19.43 -8.46
C ASN A 28 10.39 -18.53 -8.34
N VAL A 29 9.37 -18.79 -9.19
CA VAL A 29 8.06 -18.11 -9.18
C VAL A 29 6.99 -19.10 -8.72
N GLU A 30 6.05 -18.64 -7.89
CA GLU A 30 4.87 -19.40 -7.48
C GLU A 30 3.62 -18.58 -7.75
N ILE A 31 2.61 -19.18 -8.42
CA ILE A 31 1.36 -18.53 -8.81
C ILE A 31 0.19 -19.40 -8.36
N GLY A 32 -0.67 -18.84 -7.51
CA GLY A 32 -1.81 -19.51 -6.92
C GLY A 32 -2.96 -19.72 -7.90
N GLU A 33 -3.81 -20.66 -7.54
CA GLU A 33 -4.95 -21.17 -8.29
C GLU A 33 -5.84 -20.06 -8.87
N GLY A 34 -6.29 -20.27 -10.12
CA GLY A 34 -7.26 -19.40 -10.79
C GLY A 34 -6.74 -18.00 -11.15
N THR A 35 -5.45 -17.73 -10.99
CA THR A 35 -4.85 -16.44 -11.35
C THR A 35 -4.72 -16.31 -12.85
N TRP A 36 -5.10 -15.13 -13.37
CA TRP A 36 -4.95 -14.75 -14.77
C TRP A 36 -3.77 -13.79 -14.97
N ILE A 37 -2.91 -14.11 -15.92
CA ILE A 37 -1.76 -13.33 -16.35
C ILE A 37 -1.97 -12.90 -17.79
N GLY A 38 -2.13 -11.60 -18.00
CA GLY A 38 -2.33 -11.00 -19.32
C GLY A 38 -1.09 -11.03 -20.22
N SER A 39 -1.25 -10.63 -21.47
CA SER A 39 -0.16 -10.61 -22.46
C SER A 39 0.95 -9.63 -22.09
N ASN A 40 2.17 -9.94 -22.52
CA ASN A 40 3.35 -9.07 -22.31
C ASN A 40 3.63 -8.75 -20.82
N VAL A 41 3.27 -9.63 -19.93
CA VAL A 41 3.63 -9.54 -18.50
C VAL A 41 5.00 -10.18 -18.30
N THR A 42 5.81 -9.58 -17.42
CA THR A 42 7.07 -10.17 -16.97
C THR A 42 6.99 -10.45 -15.47
N ILE A 43 7.07 -11.74 -15.11
CA ILE A 43 7.14 -12.17 -13.72
C ILE A 43 8.56 -12.66 -13.45
N MET A 44 9.30 -11.87 -12.67
CA MET A 44 10.69 -12.16 -12.38
C MET A 44 10.84 -13.05 -11.14
N GLU A 45 12.05 -13.51 -10.92
CA GLU A 45 12.43 -14.38 -9.82
C GLU A 45 11.96 -13.81 -8.44
N GLY A 46 11.53 -14.72 -7.55
CA GLY A 46 11.08 -14.39 -6.21
C GLY A 46 9.61 -13.96 -6.11
N ALA A 47 8.84 -13.99 -7.18
CA ALA A 47 7.42 -13.68 -7.12
C ALA A 47 6.62 -14.82 -6.44
N ARG A 48 5.74 -14.45 -5.50
CA ARG A 48 4.77 -15.30 -4.79
C ARG A 48 3.40 -14.65 -4.96
N ILE A 49 2.64 -15.10 -5.95
CA ILE A 49 1.35 -14.53 -6.33
C ILE A 49 0.25 -15.44 -5.79
N GLY A 50 -0.69 -14.86 -5.05
CA GLY A 50 -1.82 -15.56 -4.46
C GLY A 50 -2.84 -16.06 -5.48
N LYS A 51 -3.97 -16.53 -4.99
CA LYS A 51 -5.07 -17.09 -5.77
C LYS A 51 -5.96 -16.02 -6.39
N HIS A 52 -6.55 -16.36 -7.54
CA HIS A 52 -7.56 -15.53 -8.20
C HIS A 52 -7.11 -14.08 -8.45
N CYS A 53 -5.81 -13.85 -8.56
CA CYS A 53 -5.26 -12.54 -8.93
C CYS A 53 -5.46 -12.26 -10.42
N LYS A 54 -5.41 -10.98 -10.78
CA LYS A 54 -5.44 -10.54 -12.18
C LYS A 54 -4.26 -9.62 -12.45
N ILE A 55 -3.35 -10.04 -13.32
CA ILE A 55 -2.17 -9.27 -13.71
C ILE A 55 -2.33 -8.82 -15.16
N PHE A 56 -2.44 -7.54 -15.38
CA PHE A 56 -2.76 -6.94 -16.68
C PHE A 56 -1.50 -6.69 -17.53
N PRO A 57 -1.68 -6.49 -18.86
CA PRO A 57 -0.57 -6.38 -19.80
C PRO A 57 0.49 -5.35 -19.43
N GLY A 58 1.75 -5.70 -19.68
CA GLY A 58 2.91 -4.84 -19.46
C GLY A 58 3.34 -4.70 -18.01
N ALA A 59 2.67 -5.34 -17.06
CA ALA A 59 3.12 -5.33 -15.66
C ALA A 59 4.44 -6.09 -15.50
N VAL A 60 5.32 -5.58 -14.61
CA VAL A 60 6.58 -6.20 -14.25
C VAL A 60 6.60 -6.48 -12.76
N ILE A 61 6.56 -7.76 -12.41
CA ILE A 61 6.46 -8.22 -11.02
C ILE A 61 7.79 -8.80 -10.55
N SER A 62 8.22 -8.41 -9.34
CA SER A 62 9.45 -8.91 -8.70
C SER A 62 10.74 -8.49 -9.41
N ALA A 63 10.73 -7.32 -10.08
CA ALA A 63 11.96 -6.76 -10.60
C ALA A 63 12.98 -6.51 -9.47
N ILE A 64 14.27 -6.52 -9.83
CA ILE A 64 15.34 -6.18 -8.88
C ILE A 64 15.10 -4.78 -8.32
N PRO A 65 15.44 -4.55 -7.02
CA PRO A 65 15.34 -3.22 -6.43
C PRO A 65 16.09 -2.15 -7.20
N GLN A 66 15.50 -0.96 -7.30
CA GLN A 66 16.18 0.22 -7.83
C GLN A 66 16.99 0.90 -6.69
N ASP A 67 17.74 0.12 -5.94
CA ASP A 67 18.61 0.57 -4.86
C ASP A 67 20.06 0.23 -5.22
N LEU A 68 20.92 1.22 -5.20
CA LEU A 68 22.35 1.06 -5.50
C LEU A 68 23.08 0.13 -4.52
N LYS A 69 22.50 -0.16 -3.38
CA LYS A 69 23.02 -1.09 -2.38
C LYS A 69 22.63 -2.55 -2.63
N PHE A 70 21.64 -2.79 -3.52
CA PHE A 70 21.22 -4.13 -3.86
C PHE A 70 22.37 -4.90 -4.52
N ASN A 71 22.71 -6.05 -3.98
CA ASN A 71 23.88 -6.83 -4.37
C ASN A 71 23.54 -8.26 -4.84
N GLY A 72 22.30 -8.48 -5.27
CA GLY A 72 21.85 -9.78 -5.78
C GLY A 72 21.35 -10.75 -4.70
N GLU A 73 21.08 -10.26 -3.50
CA GLU A 73 20.54 -11.04 -2.40
C GLU A 73 19.18 -11.67 -2.74
N GLU A 74 18.92 -12.84 -2.15
CA GLU A 74 17.64 -13.50 -2.27
C GLU A 74 16.55 -12.70 -1.56
N SER A 75 15.51 -12.36 -2.29
CA SER A 75 14.36 -11.63 -1.77
C SER A 75 13.13 -11.89 -2.62
N VAL A 76 11.97 -11.52 -2.11
CA VAL A 76 10.70 -11.88 -2.75
C VAL A 76 9.73 -10.70 -2.86
N VAL A 77 8.74 -10.88 -3.74
CA VAL A 77 7.47 -10.14 -3.74
C VAL A 77 6.36 -11.11 -3.35
N GLN A 78 5.53 -10.75 -2.40
CA GLN A 78 4.31 -11.49 -2.07
C GLN A 78 3.08 -10.65 -2.42
N ILE A 79 2.15 -11.23 -3.18
CA ILE A 79 0.87 -10.61 -3.55
C ILE A 79 -0.25 -11.50 -3.00
N GLY A 80 -1.12 -10.93 -2.17
CA GLY A 80 -2.26 -11.62 -1.58
C GLY A 80 -3.37 -11.93 -2.59
N ASP A 81 -4.25 -12.83 -2.20
CA ASP A 81 -5.35 -13.34 -3.03
C ASP A 81 -6.27 -12.24 -3.55
N HIS A 82 -6.91 -12.49 -4.70
CA HIS A 82 -7.89 -11.61 -5.32
C HIS A 82 -7.38 -10.18 -5.64
N THR A 83 -6.07 -9.95 -5.63
CA THR A 83 -5.48 -8.65 -5.95
C THR A 83 -5.41 -8.45 -7.46
N THR A 84 -5.75 -7.25 -7.90
CA THR A 84 -5.70 -6.84 -9.30
C THR A 84 -4.55 -5.86 -9.51
N ILE A 85 -3.62 -6.23 -10.40
CA ILE A 85 -2.49 -5.41 -10.83
C ILE A 85 -2.76 -4.98 -12.27
N ARG A 86 -2.94 -3.70 -12.51
CA ARG A 86 -3.28 -3.15 -13.81
C ARG A 86 -2.04 -2.93 -14.70
N GLU A 87 -2.30 -2.38 -15.87
CA GLU A 87 -1.34 -2.26 -16.96
C GLU A 87 -0.08 -1.50 -16.54
N CYS A 88 1.08 -2.00 -16.96
CA CYS A 88 2.39 -1.35 -16.77
C CYS A 88 2.73 -1.01 -15.30
N VAL A 89 2.12 -1.67 -14.35
CA VAL A 89 2.53 -1.58 -12.93
C VAL A 89 3.89 -2.24 -12.75
N THR A 90 4.75 -1.63 -11.94
CA THR A 90 6.06 -2.19 -11.59
C THR A 90 6.16 -2.42 -10.08
N ILE A 91 6.62 -3.62 -9.68
CA ILE A 91 6.79 -3.99 -8.28
C ILE A 91 8.19 -4.58 -8.10
N ASN A 92 9.01 -3.93 -7.25
CA ASN A 92 10.34 -4.44 -6.93
C ASN A 92 10.29 -5.42 -5.77
N ARG A 93 11.14 -6.45 -5.80
CA ARG A 93 11.33 -7.36 -4.67
C ARG A 93 12.08 -6.66 -3.51
N GLY A 94 12.14 -7.29 -2.35
CA GLY A 94 12.81 -6.72 -1.18
C GLY A 94 14.33 -6.62 -1.35
N THR A 95 14.98 -5.99 -0.38
CA THR A 95 16.44 -5.95 -0.22
C THR A 95 16.85 -6.76 1.00
N ALA A 96 18.15 -6.85 1.28
CA ALA A 96 18.68 -7.49 2.49
C ALA A 96 18.12 -6.90 3.80
N ALA A 97 17.58 -5.68 3.76
CA ALA A 97 17.05 -5.02 4.95
C ALA A 97 15.77 -5.67 5.49
N VAL A 98 14.86 -6.12 4.59
CA VAL A 98 13.58 -6.78 4.96
C VAL A 98 13.43 -8.13 4.25
N GLY A 99 13.95 -8.28 3.05
CA GLY A 99 13.86 -9.50 2.25
C GLY A 99 12.56 -9.67 1.47
N ILE A 100 11.57 -8.80 1.69
CA ILE A 100 10.24 -8.95 1.09
C ILE A 100 9.57 -7.61 0.81
N THR A 101 8.93 -7.50 -0.35
CA THR A 101 7.89 -6.51 -0.64
C THR A 101 6.54 -7.21 -0.60
N LYS A 102 5.61 -6.74 0.24
CA LYS A 102 4.34 -7.41 0.50
C LYS A 102 3.15 -6.55 0.12
N ILE A 103 2.23 -7.14 -0.66
CA ILE A 103 0.94 -6.56 -1.03
C ILE A 103 -0.16 -7.47 -0.49
N GLY A 104 -1.11 -6.90 0.22
CA GLY A 104 -2.25 -7.62 0.81
C GLY A 104 -3.23 -8.19 -0.24
N ALA A 105 -4.27 -8.82 0.26
CA ALA A 105 -5.35 -9.37 -0.55
C ALA A 105 -6.37 -8.30 -0.97
N HIS A 106 -7.13 -8.59 -2.05
CA HIS A 106 -8.20 -7.73 -2.54
C HIS A 106 -7.78 -6.29 -2.88
N CYS A 107 -6.51 -6.05 -3.16
CA CYS A 107 -6.02 -4.74 -3.58
C CYS A 107 -6.31 -4.47 -5.05
N LEU A 108 -6.45 -3.18 -5.38
CA LEU A 108 -6.50 -2.69 -6.76
C LEU A 108 -5.34 -1.70 -6.98
N ILE A 109 -4.34 -2.14 -7.73
CA ILE A 109 -3.19 -1.32 -8.12
C ILE A 109 -3.38 -0.92 -9.57
N MET A 110 -3.77 0.34 -9.81
CA MET A 110 -4.12 0.83 -11.14
C MET A 110 -2.88 1.13 -11.99
N ALA A 111 -3.11 1.34 -13.27
CA ALA A 111 -2.09 1.41 -14.30
C ALA A 111 -0.98 2.44 -13.99
N TYR A 112 0.24 2.06 -14.36
CA TYR A 112 1.47 2.85 -14.18
C TYR A 112 1.85 3.15 -12.73
N SER A 113 1.26 2.47 -11.74
CA SER A 113 1.71 2.60 -10.36
C SER A 113 3.05 1.89 -10.16
N HIS A 114 3.83 2.40 -9.20
CA HIS A 114 5.10 1.81 -8.81
C HIS A 114 5.14 1.49 -7.32
N ILE A 115 5.61 0.28 -6.99
CA ILE A 115 5.85 -0.16 -5.61
C ILE A 115 7.32 -0.54 -5.50
N ALA A 116 8.11 0.26 -4.79
CA ALA A 116 9.52 -0.02 -4.56
C ALA A 116 9.72 -1.15 -3.54
N HIS A 117 10.97 -1.51 -3.33
CA HIS A 117 11.42 -2.57 -2.45
C HIS A 117 11.02 -2.37 -0.98
N ASP A 118 10.86 -3.46 -0.24
CA ASP A 118 10.62 -3.49 1.21
C ASP A 118 9.33 -2.77 1.66
N CYS A 119 8.40 -2.51 0.73
CA CYS A 119 7.09 -1.98 1.07
C CYS A 119 6.18 -3.04 1.67
N THR A 120 5.34 -2.64 2.62
CA THR A 120 4.27 -3.48 3.17
C THR A 120 2.92 -2.79 2.97
N ILE A 121 2.01 -3.42 2.21
CA ILE A 121 0.69 -2.89 1.89
C ILE A 121 -0.36 -3.82 2.46
N GLY A 122 -1.29 -3.28 3.24
CA GLY A 122 -2.42 -4.01 3.82
C GLY A 122 -3.49 -4.37 2.79
N ASP A 123 -4.49 -5.12 3.24
CA ASP A 123 -5.58 -5.60 2.39
C ASP A 123 -6.52 -4.48 1.93
N TYR A 124 -7.22 -4.71 0.81
CA TYR A 124 -8.25 -3.82 0.26
C TYR A 124 -7.76 -2.41 -0.09
N CYS A 125 -6.48 -2.21 -0.31
CA CYS A 125 -5.95 -0.91 -0.74
C CYS A 125 -6.27 -0.61 -2.20
N ILE A 126 -6.44 0.67 -2.51
CA ILE A 126 -6.65 1.17 -3.87
C ILE A 126 -5.58 2.19 -4.19
N PHE A 127 -4.76 1.89 -5.19
CA PHE A 127 -3.77 2.80 -5.74
C PHE A 127 -4.24 3.26 -7.12
N SER A 128 -4.63 4.51 -7.23
CA SER A 128 -5.04 5.06 -8.52
C SER A 128 -3.83 5.26 -9.44
N ASN A 129 -4.10 5.52 -10.72
CA ASN A 129 -3.08 5.62 -11.76
C ASN A 129 -1.88 6.50 -11.36
N ASN A 130 -0.68 6.04 -11.70
CA ASN A 130 0.58 6.75 -11.45
C ASN A 130 0.90 6.99 -9.96
N SER A 131 0.30 6.25 -9.04
CA SER A 131 0.70 6.30 -7.64
C SER A 131 2.06 5.62 -7.44
N THR A 132 2.93 6.23 -6.64
CA THR A 132 4.30 5.73 -6.44
C THR A 132 4.65 5.63 -4.96
N LEU A 133 5.15 4.47 -4.55
CA LEU A 133 5.78 4.27 -3.25
C LEU A 133 7.28 4.16 -3.42
N ALA A 134 8.04 4.96 -2.69
CA ALA A 134 9.47 4.73 -2.50
C ALA A 134 9.72 3.56 -1.54
N GLY A 135 10.98 3.15 -1.34
CA GLY A 135 11.31 2.00 -0.50
C GLY A 135 10.86 2.12 0.96
N HIS A 136 10.60 0.97 1.59
CA HIS A 136 10.25 0.85 3.01
C HIS A 136 8.95 1.57 3.45
N VAL A 137 8.03 1.81 2.53
CA VAL A 137 6.74 2.42 2.88
C VAL A 137 5.80 1.37 3.45
N THR A 138 5.15 1.70 4.57
CA THR A 138 4.10 0.89 5.17
C THR A 138 2.74 1.52 4.93
N VAL A 139 1.80 0.75 4.40
CA VAL A 139 0.43 1.19 4.09
C VAL A 139 -0.55 0.28 4.81
N GLY A 140 -1.37 0.84 5.68
CA GLY A 140 -2.43 0.11 6.41
C GLY A 140 -3.54 -0.38 5.46
N LYS A 141 -4.42 -1.23 5.98
CA LYS A 141 -5.55 -1.76 5.19
C LYS A 141 -6.48 -0.64 4.73
N LYS A 142 -7.11 -0.85 3.56
CA LYS A 142 -8.14 0.04 3.02
C LYS A 142 -7.70 1.49 2.80
N VAL A 143 -6.41 1.72 2.63
CA VAL A 143 -5.88 3.02 2.22
C VAL A 143 -6.18 3.26 0.74
N ILE A 144 -6.54 4.49 0.42
CA ILE A 144 -6.73 4.93 -0.97
C ILE A 144 -5.70 6.01 -1.30
N LEU A 145 -4.86 5.73 -2.28
CA LEU A 145 -4.01 6.73 -2.92
C LEU A 145 -4.66 7.18 -4.22
N SER A 146 -5.02 8.44 -4.32
CA SER A 146 -5.54 9.00 -5.57
C SER A 146 -4.42 9.21 -6.60
N GLY A 147 -4.78 9.43 -7.85
CA GLY A 147 -3.83 9.49 -8.96
C GLY A 147 -2.66 10.46 -8.73
N PHE A 148 -1.48 10.09 -9.24
CA PHE A 148 -0.24 10.87 -9.11
C PHE A 148 0.21 11.14 -7.67
N THR A 149 -0.20 10.33 -6.70
CA THR A 149 0.33 10.39 -5.33
C THR A 149 1.74 9.81 -5.30
N ALA A 150 2.68 10.51 -4.68
CA ALA A 150 4.02 10.00 -4.42
C ALA A 150 4.30 9.96 -2.91
N VAL A 151 4.74 8.79 -2.42
CA VAL A 151 5.03 8.58 -0.99
C VAL A 151 6.53 8.40 -0.79
N HIS A 152 7.10 9.24 0.06
CA HIS A 152 8.52 9.22 0.38
C HIS A 152 8.89 7.96 1.19
N GLN A 153 10.14 7.51 1.03
CA GLN A 153 10.66 6.34 1.75
C GLN A 153 10.46 6.42 3.28
N PHE A 154 10.21 5.27 3.88
CA PHE A 154 9.97 5.10 5.33
C PHE A 154 8.72 5.79 5.89
N CYS A 155 7.84 6.33 5.05
CA CYS A 155 6.56 6.83 5.53
C CYS A 155 5.60 5.70 5.86
N THR A 156 4.78 5.93 6.88
CA THR A 156 3.67 5.04 7.26
C THR A 156 2.33 5.74 7.01
N LEU A 157 1.42 5.04 6.32
CA LEU A 157 0.05 5.47 6.12
C LEU A 157 -0.88 4.56 6.93
N GLY A 158 -1.59 5.12 7.89
CA GLY A 158 -2.53 4.39 8.74
C GLY A 158 -3.75 3.89 7.96
N GLU A 159 -4.39 2.86 8.50
CA GLU A 159 -5.57 2.23 7.89
C GLU A 159 -6.69 3.24 7.58
N TYR A 160 -7.45 2.99 6.50
CA TYR A 160 -8.54 3.85 6.03
C TYR A 160 -8.14 5.30 5.69
N ALA A 161 -6.86 5.63 5.60
CA ALA A 161 -6.44 6.95 5.14
C ALA A 161 -6.75 7.15 3.66
N PHE A 162 -7.07 8.37 3.29
CA PHE A 162 -7.29 8.81 1.92
C PHE A 162 -6.31 9.92 1.57
N VAL A 163 -5.51 9.71 0.54
CA VAL A 163 -4.56 10.70 0.03
C VAL A 163 -5.08 11.28 -1.27
N ALA A 164 -5.28 12.60 -1.32
CA ALA A 164 -5.78 13.31 -2.50
C ALA A 164 -4.78 13.24 -3.66
N GLY A 165 -5.29 13.33 -4.88
CA GLY A 165 -4.47 13.26 -6.10
C GLY A 165 -3.39 14.36 -6.17
N GLY A 166 -2.25 14.02 -6.78
CA GLY A 166 -1.11 14.92 -6.92
C GLY A 166 -0.35 15.23 -5.63
N SER A 167 -0.65 14.52 -4.53
CA SER A 167 -0.01 14.80 -3.23
C SER A 167 1.38 14.19 -3.10
N LEU A 168 2.31 14.95 -2.49
CA LEU A 168 3.64 14.49 -2.12
C LEU A 168 3.68 14.20 -0.60
N VAL A 169 3.60 12.92 -0.24
CA VAL A 169 3.59 12.46 1.15
C VAL A 169 5.03 12.33 1.65
N ARG A 170 5.45 13.20 2.56
CA ARG A 170 6.81 13.24 3.13
C ARG A 170 6.85 12.94 4.63
N LYS A 171 5.69 12.78 5.26
CA LYS A 171 5.48 12.45 6.67
C LYS A 171 4.41 11.39 6.82
N ASP A 172 4.34 10.80 8.00
CA ASP A 172 3.34 9.78 8.29
C ASP A 172 1.92 10.35 8.24
N VAL A 173 1.02 9.55 7.71
CA VAL A 173 -0.42 9.88 7.60
C VAL A 173 -1.18 9.03 8.61
N PRO A 174 -1.72 9.62 9.69
CA PRO A 174 -2.50 8.87 10.67
C PRO A 174 -3.71 8.15 10.09
N PRO A 175 -4.24 7.10 10.75
CA PRO A 175 -5.39 6.34 10.26
C PRO A 175 -6.66 7.18 10.18
N PHE A 176 -7.63 6.76 9.37
CA PHE A 176 -8.98 7.31 9.26
C PHE A 176 -9.10 8.75 8.70
N ILE A 177 -8.03 9.39 8.29
CA ILE A 177 -8.05 10.79 7.82
C ILE A 177 -7.95 10.91 6.31
N LYS A 178 -8.35 12.08 5.83
CA LYS A 178 -8.01 12.58 4.50
C LYS A 178 -6.85 13.55 4.61
N VAL A 179 -5.95 13.48 3.64
CA VAL A 179 -4.85 14.43 3.47
C VAL A 179 -4.80 14.91 2.02
N GLY A 180 -4.33 16.12 1.83
CA GLY A 180 -4.20 16.74 0.51
C GLY A 180 -3.59 18.12 0.59
N ARG A 181 -3.66 18.90 -0.50
CA ARG A 181 -3.10 20.24 -0.66
C ARG A 181 -1.58 20.23 -0.87
N GLU A 182 -1.00 21.39 -1.07
CA GLU A 182 0.45 21.60 -1.15
C GLU A 182 0.82 22.81 -0.27
N PRO A 183 1.64 22.63 0.76
CA PRO A 183 2.14 21.35 1.26
C PRO A 183 1.04 20.45 1.82
N ILE A 184 1.26 19.12 1.77
CA ILE A 184 0.27 18.15 2.23
C ILE A 184 -0.11 18.38 3.71
N SER A 185 -1.40 18.39 4.00
CA SER A 185 -1.93 18.64 5.33
C SER A 185 -3.21 17.83 5.60
N TYR A 186 -3.59 17.77 6.87
CA TYR A 186 -4.86 17.20 7.32
C TYR A 186 -6.05 17.91 6.66
N ALA A 187 -6.93 17.15 6.04
CA ALA A 187 -8.13 17.66 5.35
C ALA A 187 -9.44 17.09 5.94
N GLY A 188 -9.39 16.67 7.20
CA GLY A 188 -10.53 16.12 7.92
C GLY A 188 -10.53 14.60 8.01
N VAL A 189 -11.45 14.05 8.78
CA VAL A 189 -11.70 12.62 8.89
C VAL A 189 -12.27 12.08 7.56
N ASN A 190 -11.91 10.88 7.17
CA ASN A 190 -12.41 10.20 5.98
C ASN A 190 -13.84 9.65 6.18
N SER A 191 -14.76 10.50 6.64
CA SER A 191 -16.11 10.09 7.07
C SER A 191 -16.86 9.30 5.99
N VAL A 192 -16.76 9.71 4.71
CA VAL A 192 -17.40 8.98 3.60
C VAL A 192 -16.81 7.60 3.42
N GLY A 193 -15.47 7.47 3.46
CA GLY A 193 -14.79 6.18 3.36
C GLY A 193 -15.12 5.26 4.53
N LEU A 194 -15.18 5.80 5.73
CA LEU A 194 -15.52 5.06 6.95
C LEU A 194 -16.98 4.57 6.91
N SER A 195 -17.95 5.43 6.57
CA SER A 195 -19.35 5.06 6.43
C SER A 195 -19.55 3.94 5.39
N ARG A 196 -18.86 4.00 4.24
CA ARG A 196 -18.86 2.92 3.23
C ARG A 196 -18.26 1.61 3.74
N ASN A 197 -17.51 1.65 4.81
CA ASN A 197 -16.91 0.50 5.49
C ASN A 197 -17.64 0.14 6.81
N ASN A 198 -18.91 0.53 6.93
CA ASN A 198 -19.82 0.20 8.03
C ASN A 198 -19.41 0.76 9.40
N PHE A 199 -18.61 1.84 9.46
CA PHE A 199 -18.44 2.59 10.70
C PHE A 199 -19.74 3.34 11.03
N SER A 200 -20.17 3.26 12.27
CA SER A 200 -21.34 4.01 12.74
C SER A 200 -21.06 5.52 12.81
N ASP A 201 -22.12 6.32 12.80
CA ASP A 201 -21.98 7.77 12.99
C ASP A 201 -21.32 8.10 14.32
N GLU A 202 -21.54 7.29 15.35
CA GLU A 202 -20.92 7.44 16.66
C GLU A 202 -19.42 7.23 16.61
N GLN A 203 -18.96 6.14 16.00
CA GLN A 203 -17.52 5.88 15.79
C GLN A 203 -16.85 7.00 15.00
N ILE A 204 -17.51 7.49 13.94
CA ILE A 204 -16.99 8.60 13.15
C ILE A 204 -16.87 9.88 13.99
N LYS A 205 -17.84 10.18 14.85
CA LYS A 205 -17.79 11.34 15.78
C LYS A 205 -16.67 11.19 16.80
N GLN A 206 -16.47 9.99 17.36
CA GLN A 206 -15.35 9.71 18.27
C GLN A 206 -14.00 9.97 17.59
N ILE A 207 -13.79 9.46 16.37
CA ILE A 207 -12.60 9.72 15.56
C ILE A 207 -12.41 11.23 15.32
N GLN A 208 -13.50 11.95 15.01
CA GLN A 208 -13.45 13.40 14.82
C GLN A 208 -13.01 14.12 16.09
N THR A 209 -13.49 13.69 17.25
CA THR A 209 -13.11 14.28 18.56
C THR A 209 -11.62 14.08 18.82
N VAL A 210 -11.09 12.86 18.60
CA VAL A 210 -9.66 12.60 18.71
C VAL A 210 -8.84 13.53 17.81
N TYR A 211 -9.23 13.68 16.54
CA TYR A 211 -8.47 14.51 15.60
C TYR A 211 -8.63 16.02 15.79
N ARG A 212 -9.70 16.50 16.44
CA ARG A 212 -9.75 17.89 16.92
C ARG A 212 -8.64 18.15 17.94
N THR A 213 -8.44 17.24 18.89
CA THR A 213 -7.34 17.34 19.86
C THR A 213 -5.97 17.35 19.17
N VAL A 214 -5.76 16.46 18.18
CA VAL A 214 -4.46 16.34 17.50
C VAL A 214 -4.14 17.56 16.60
N PHE A 215 -5.12 18.09 15.87
CA PHE A 215 -4.87 19.04 14.79
C PHE A 215 -5.45 20.46 15.02
N GLN A 216 -6.33 20.65 15.99
CA GLN A 216 -7.06 21.92 16.14
C GLN A 216 -6.91 22.59 17.53
N SER A 217 -6.17 21.98 18.46
CA SER A 217 -6.01 22.48 19.83
C SER A 217 -4.71 23.24 20.09
N ASN A 218 -3.93 23.55 19.04
CA ASN A 218 -2.60 24.18 19.15
C ASN A 218 -1.60 23.45 20.07
N LEU A 219 -1.79 22.14 20.27
CA LEU A 219 -0.92 21.28 21.04
C LEU A 219 0.16 20.65 20.14
N ASN A 220 1.34 20.41 20.69
CA ASN A 220 2.27 19.51 20.02
C ASN A 220 1.83 18.03 20.19
N THR A 221 2.42 17.12 19.44
CA THR A 221 2.00 15.69 19.44
C THR A 221 2.03 15.06 20.83
N ASN A 222 3.04 15.35 21.66
CA ASN A 222 3.14 14.78 23.00
C ASN A 222 2.07 15.34 23.95
N GLN A 223 1.79 16.62 23.86
CA GLN A 223 0.69 17.24 24.62
C GLN A 223 -0.67 16.68 24.18
N ALA A 224 -0.88 16.55 22.87
CA ALA A 224 -2.11 15.95 22.34
C ALA A 224 -2.27 14.50 22.83
N LEU A 225 -1.21 13.70 22.84
CA LEU A 225 -1.23 12.34 23.37
C LEU A 225 -1.63 12.32 24.86
N SER A 226 -1.08 13.20 25.69
CA SER A 226 -1.45 13.29 27.10
C SER A 226 -2.92 13.62 27.31
N VAL A 227 -3.48 14.55 26.53
CA VAL A 227 -4.93 14.88 26.58
C VAL A 227 -5.77 13.69 26.11
N LEU A 228 -5.38 13.03 25.01
CA LEU A 228 -6.09 11.86 24.52
C LEU A 228 -6.14 10.72 25.55
N GLU A 229 -5.05 10.48 26.27
CA GLU A 229 -4.98 9.42 27.27
C GLU A 229 -5.82 9.69 28.52
N ASN A 230 -5.91 10.97 28.95
CA ASN A 230 -6.50 11.32 30.23
C ASN A 230 -7.93 11.89 30.12
N GLU A 231 -8.33 12.49 28.99
CA GLU A 231 -9.55 13.30 28.90
C GLU A 231 -10.51 12.81 27.81
N VAL A 232 -10.09 11.95 26.89
CA VAL A 232 -10.92 11.46 25.79
C VAL A 232 -11.36 10.03 26.09
N GLU A 233 -12.65 9.75 25.90
CA GLU A 233 -13.23 8.41 26.10
C GLU A 233 -12.51 7.33 25.28
N GLU A 234 -12.36 6.15 25.87
CA GLU A 234 -11.70 5.01 25.21
C GLU A 234 -12.56 4.44 24.09
N SER A 235 -11.88 4.17 22.96
CA SER A 235 -12.46 3.41 21.85
C SER A 235 -11.34 2.66 21.11
N GLU A 236 -11.70 1.67 20.30
CA GLU A 236 -10.75 0.92 19.49
C GLU A 236 -10.02 1.87 18.52
N GLU A 237 -10.76 2.80 17.92
CA GLU A 237 -10.22 3.78 16.98
C GLU A 237 -9.26 4.75 17.66
N LYS A 238 -9.58 5.25 18.86
CA LYS A 238 -8.67 6.08 19.66
C LYS A 238 -7.37 5.34 19.94
N SER A 239 -7.46 4.10 20.42
CA SER A 239 -6.29 3.29 20.74
C SER A 239 -5.38 3.12 19.52
N LYS A 240 -5.94 2.85 18.34
CA LYS A 240 -5.18 2.77 17.06
C LYS A 240 -4.52 4.08 16.68
N ILE A 241 -5.21 5.20 16.86
CA ILE A 241 -4.66 6.54 16.58
C ILE A 241 -3.49 6.82 17.53
N VAL A 242 -3.68 6.61 18.84
CA VAL A 242 -2.64 6.84 19.85
C VAL A 242 -1.42 5.96 19.60
N GLU A 243 -1.63 4.69 19.30
CA GLU A 243 -0.53 3.77 18.96
C GLU A 243 0.25 4.25 17.73
N PHE A 244 -0.46 4.68 16.67
CA PHE A 244 0.16 5.22 15.47
C PHE A 244 0.99 6.46 15.78
N LEU A 245 0.44 7.41 16.55
CA LEU A 245 1.13 8.65 16.92
C LEU A 245 2.41 8.38 17.72
N LYS A 246 2.38 7.40 18.63
CA LYS A 246 3.53 6.98 19.43
C LYS A 246 4.63 6.33 18.59
N LYS A 247 4.27 5.58 17.55
CA LYS A 247 5.20 4.85 16.67
C LYS A 247 5.75 5.69 15.52
N SER A 248 5.19 6.88 15.28
CA SER A 248 5.58 7.72 14.14
C SER A 248 7.00 8.29 14.33
N GLU A 249 7.97 7.75 13.59
CA GLU A 249 9.36 8.20 13.63
C GLU A 249 9.60 9.42 12.73
N ARG A 250 8.89 9.54 11.62
CA ARG A 250 9.01 10.67 10.68
C ARG A 250 8.19 11.89 11.09
N GLY A 251 7.40 11.78 12.15
CA GLY A 251 6.38 12.73 12.54
C GLY A 251 5.21 12.74 11.55
N ILE A 252 4.06 13.16 12.00
CA ILE A 252 2.81 13.15 11.23
C ILE A 252 2.67 14.40 10.35
N VAL A 253 1.81 14.32 9.34
CA VAL A 253 1.34 15.50 8.58
C VAL A 253 0.80 16.56 9.53
N LYS A 254 0.93 17.84 9.14
CA LYS A 254 0.46 18.96 9.96
C LYS A 254 -1.05 19.18 9.80
N GLY A 255 -1.66 19.83 10.79
CA GLY A 255 -2.95 20.49 10.64
C GLY A 255 -2.86 21.63 9.63
N TYR A 256 -4.01 22.10 9.19
CA TYR A 256 -4.09 23.31 8.37
C TYR A 256 -3.93 24.54 9.29
N SER A 257 -2.94 25.35 9.04
CA SER A 257 -2.74 26.68 9.63
C SER A 257 -3.35 27.74 8.76
#